data_0111be76853ef16bbb2dcd967a35da51
#
_entry.id   0111be76853ef16bbb2dcd967a35da51
#
_cell.length_a   1.000
_cell.length_b   1.000
_cell.length_c   1.000
_cell.angle_alpha   90.00
_cell.angle_beta   90.00
_cell.angle_gamma   90.00
#
_symmetry.space_group_name_H-M   'P 1'
#
loop_
_entity.id
_entity.type
_entity.pdbx_description
1 polymer ?
#
loop_
_entity_poly.entity_id
_entity_poly.type
_entity_poly.pdbx_seq_one_letter_code
_entity_poly.pdbx_strand_id
1 'polypeptide(L)'
;MLIGKDFDKIEISLFGLNLLEPNAFIGDSIILIVAIVLAFKIRNLNNSISFFKNWRYFYLFFGFGMFLGGVGHLMFNYWGFNGKYLPWTLGIICVFFLERAMLSLLKTKSKVIWQKLTFLKLILALVLEIVVFYFIDMSKDHSIGLRIPAINSAIGFVFSLVVLGNKYRKEIDENFIYLIYGVLLLIPSGLFISFKINIHPWFDKND
;
A
#
# COMPACT_ATOMS: atom_id res chain seq x y z
N MET A 1 18.46 -24.71 -2.57
CA MET A 1 17.49 -23.87 -3.29
C MET A 1 16.62 -23.21 -2.23
N LEU A 2 16.53 -21.88 -2.20
CA LEU A 2 15.82 -21.15 -1.14
C LEU A 2 14.34 -20.92 -1.45
N ILE A 3 13.90 -21.27 -2.67
CA ILE A 3 12.51 -21.09 -3.10
C ILE A 3 11.60 -22.03 -2.31
N GLY A 4 10.59 -21.49 -1.67
CA GLY A 4 9.59 -22.24 -0.91
C GLY A 4 10.03 -22.71 0.48
N LYS A 5 11.25 -22.36 0.91
CA LYS A 5 11.67 -22.61 2.30
C LYS A 5 11.03 -21.57 3.21
N ASP A 6 10.27 -22.01 4.19
CA ASP A 6 9.81 -21.14 5.25
C ASP A 6 10.88 -21.07 6.36
N PHE A 7 11.18 -19.87 6.83
CA PHE A 7 12.01 -19.64 8.00
C PHE A 7 11.08 -19.44 9.21
N ASP A 8 11.59 -19.82 10.38
CA ASP A 8 10.92 -19.47 11.62
C ASP A 8 10.90 -17.92 11.75
N LYS A 9 9.74 -17.40 12.13
CA LYS A 9 9.59 -15.97 12.34
C LYS A 9 10.49 -15.51 13.47
N ILE A 10 11.11 -14.34 13.29
CA ILE A 10 11.94 -13.73 14.34
C ILE A 10 11.03 -13.32 15.49
N GLU A 11 11.35 -13.81 16.68
CA GLU A 11 10.64 -13.51 17.93
C GLU A 11 11.61 -12.88 18.93
N ILE A 12 11.18 -11.78 19.55
CA ILE A 12 11.94 -11.10 20.59
C ILE A 12 11.08 -10.91 21.85
N SER A 13 11.68 -11.06 23.02
CA SER A 13 11.01 -10.72 24.27
C SER A 13 11.47 -9.34 24.74
N LEU A 14 10.52 -8.40 24.85
CA LEU A 14 10.79 -7.03 25.27
C LEU A 14 9.70 -6.56 26.23
N PHE A 15 10.09 -6.04 27.40
CA PHE A 15 9.17 -5.60 28.45
C PHE A 15 8.13 -6.66 28.87
N GLY A 16 8.50 -7.95 28.81
CA GLY A 16 7.58 -9.06 29.13
C GLY A 16 6.59 -9.42 28.01
N LEU A 17 6.71 -8.80 26.83
CA LEU A 17 5.92 -9.12 25.66
C LEU A 17 6.74 -9.96 24.67
N ASN A 18 6.12 -10.97 24.08
CA ASN A 18 6.70 -11.75 22.98
C ASN A 18 6.27 -11.12 21.66
N LEU A 19 7.19 -10.39 21.05
CA LEU A 19 6.98 -9.59 19.84
C LEU A 19 7.48 -10.37 18.61
N LEU A 20 6.69 -10.32 17.54
CA LEU A 20 6.95 -11.07 16.31
C LEU A 20 7.40 -10.13 15.19
N GLU A 21 8.31 -10.60 14.32
CA GLU A 21 8.75 -9.91 13.09
C GLU A 21 9.18 -8.43 13.33
N PRO A 22 10.17 -8.15 14.22
CA PRO A 22 10.63 -6.78 14.49
C PRO A 22 11.27 -6.13 13.24
N ASN A 23 11.76 -6.92 12.30
CA ASN A 23 12.28 -6.49 11.00
C ASN A 23 11.20 -5.78 10.18
N ALA A 24 9.99 -6.36 10.07
CA ALA A 24 8.85 -5.72 9.39
C ALA A 24 8.49 -4.37 10.03
N PHE A 25 8.44 -4.31 11.38
CA PHE A 25 8.17 -3.06 12.09
C PHE A 25 9.23 -1.98 11.82
N ILE A 26 10.52 -2.36 11.76
CA ILE A 26 11.62 -1.42 11.46
C ILE A 26 11.48 -0.91 10.03
N GLY A 27 11.28 -1.80 9.05
CA GLY A 27 11.11 -1.44 7.64
C GLY A 27 9.93 -0.48 7.45
N ASP A 28 8.78 -0.82 8.01
CA ASP A 28 7.56 -0.01 7.93
C ASP A 28 7.67 1.35 8.65
N SER A 29 8.45 1.41 9.74
CA SER A 29 8.76 2.67 10.42
C SER A 29 9.62 3.60 9.54
N ILE A 30 10.59 3.06 8.81
CA ILE A 30 11.40 3.82 7.85
C ILE A 30 10.50 4.35 6.73
N ILE A 31 9.60 3.54 6.20
CA ILE A 31 8.63 3.97 5.18
C ILE A 31 7.75 5.10 5.69
N LEU A 32 7.26 5.04 6.94
CA LEU A 32 6.50 6.14 7.54
C LEU A 32 7.31 7.43 7.57
N ILE A 33 8.57 7.40 8.03
CA ILE A 33 9.43 8.59 8.10
C ILE A 33 9.60 9.20 6.71
N VAL A 34 9.91 8.38 5.69
CA VAL A 34 10.05 8.84 4.31
C VAL A 34 8.74 9.44 3.79
N ALA A 35 7.62 8.78 4.03
CA ALA A 35 6.30 9.25 3.61
C ALA A 35 5.93 10.61 4.25
N ILE A 36 6.23 10.80 5.54
CA ILE A 36 6.04 12.07 6.24
C ILE A 36 6.92 13.17 5.62
N VAL A 37 8.19 12.91 5.38
CA VAL A 37 9.11 13.87 4.74
C VAL A 37 8.59 14.28 3.36
N LEU A 38 8.14 13.32 2.54
CA LEU A 38 7.57 13.60 1.22
C LEU A 38 6.27 14.40 1.32
N ALA A 39 5.39 14.06 2.27
CA ALA A 39 4.15 14.80 2.50
C ALA A 39 4.42 16.27 2.92
N PHE A 40 5.45 16.51 3.73
CA PHE A 40 5.88 17.88 4.10
C PHE A 40 6.51 18.62 2.91
N LYS A 41 7.36 17.97 2.12
CA LYS A 41 7.92 18.59 0.91
C LYS A 41 6.83 19.03 -0.06
N ILE A 42 5.83 18.17 -0.28
CA ILE A 42 4.69 18.49 -1.15
C ILE A 42 3.83 19.62 -0.55
N ARG A 43 3.67 19.69 0.77
CA ARG A 43 2.95 20.80 1.42
C ARG A 43 3.53 22.17 1.07
N ASN A 44 4.85 22.28 0.91
CA ASN A 44 5.54 23.51 0.56
C ASN A 44 5.37 23.90 -0.92
N LEU A 45 4.85 22.99 -1.75
CA LEU A 45 4.38 23.29 -3.09
C LEU A 45 2.99 23.95 -2.99
N ASN A 46 2.38 24.27 -4.12
CA ASN A 46 1.09 24.96 -4.13
C ASN A 46 -0.07 24.04 -3.66
N ASN A 47 -0.47 24.14 -2.39
CA ASN A 47 -1.58 23.37 -1.78
C ASN A 47 -2.97 23.67 -2.40
N SER A 48 -3.14 24.75 -3.15
CA SER A 48 -4.39 25.05 -3.85
C SER A 48 -4.63 24.09 -5.03
N ILE A 49 -3.56 23.46 -5.54
CA ILE A 49 -3.63 22.52 -6.66
C ILE A 49 -4.03 21.13 -6.14
N SER A 50 -5.18 20.65 -6.60
CA SER A 50 -5.74 19.35 -6.21
C SER A 50 -4.76 18.18 -6.39
N PHE A 51 -3.87 18.23 -7.38
CA PHE A 51 -2.82 17.25 -7.60
C PHE A 51 -1.92 17.09 -6.37
N PHE A 52 -1.29 18.16 -5.91
CA PHE A 52 -0.37 18.13 -4.78
C PHE A 52 -1.09 17.80 -3.46
N LYS A 53 -2.30 18.33 -3.27
CA LYS A 53 -3.11 18.03 -2.09
C LYS A 53 -3.40 16.52 -1.97
N ASN A 54 -3.80 15.87 -3.07
CA ASN A 54 -4.11 14.43 -3.04
C ASN A 54 -2.84 13.58 -2.94
N TRP A 55 -1.71 13.96 -3.56
CA TRP A 55 -0.42 13.30 -3.37
C TRP A 55 0.04 13.34 -1.91
N ARG A 56 -0.16 14.47 -1.23
CA ARG A 56 0.13 14.59 0.20
C ARG A 56 -0.70 13.61 1.03
N TYR A 57 -1.99 13.50 0.76
CA TYR A 57 -2.84 12.51 1.46
C TYR A 57 -2.42 11.08 1.12
N PHE A 58 -2.08 10.78 -0.13
CA PHE A 58 -1.54 9.48 -0.50
C PHE A 58 -0.34 9.11 0.39
N TYR A 59 0.67 9.96 0.50
CA TYR A 59 1.84 9.65 1.34
C TYR A 59 1.48 9.50 2.82
N LEU A 60 0.61 10.33 3.35
CA LEU A 60 0.20 10.20 4.76
C LEU A 60 -0.51 8.88 5.02
N PHE A 61 -1.54 8.54 4.22
CA PHE A 61 -2.27 7.28 4.39
C PHE A 61 -1.41 6.06 4.11
N PHE A 62 -0.52 6.13 3.13
CA PHE A 62 0.44 5.08 2.82
C PHE A 62 1.41 4.86 3.98
N GLY A 63 2.07 5.91 4.46
CA GLY A 63 3.04 5.82 5.54
C GLY A 63 2.42 5.31 6.85
N PHE A 64 1.25 5.85 7.24
CA PHE A 64 0.55 5.38 8.42
C PHE A 64 0.02 3.95 8.25
N GLY A 65 -0.45 3.58 7.06
CA GLY A 65 -0.87 2.21 6.75
C GLY A 65 0.26 1.22 6.91
N MET A 66 1.45 1.52 6.36
CA MET A 66 2.65 0.68 6.52
C MET A 66 3.04 0.58 7.99
N PHE A 67 3.20 1.69 8.69
CA PHE A 67 3.56 1.67 10.11
C PHE A 67 2.62 0.83 10.98
N LEU A 68 1.31 0.99 10.79
CA LEU A 68 0.32 0.17 11.50
C LEU A 68 0.38 -1.30 11.07
N GLY A 69 0.79 -1.57 9.82
CA GLY A 69 1.11 -2.91 9.34
C GLY A 69 2.25 -3.53 10.12
N GLY A 70 3.36 -2.80 10.27
CA GLY A 70 4.50 -3.21 11.10
C GLY A 70 4.14 -3.44 12.57
N VAL A 71 3.32 -2.54 13.17
CA VAL A 71 2.79 -2.75 14.52
C VAL A 71 1.92 -4.01 14.58
N GLY A 72 1.08 -4.26 13.57
CA GLY A 72 0.26 -5.47 13.46
C GLY A 72 1.08 -6.76 13.31
N HIS A 73 2.27 -6.70 12.68
CA HIS A 73 3.24 -7.79 12.66
C HIS A 73 3.85 -7.98 14.05
N LEU A 74 4.35 -6.91 14.65
CA LEU A 74 5.01 -6.94 15.95
C LEU A 74 4.10 -7.49 17.06
N MET A 75 2.82 -7.11 17.04
CA MET A 75 1.82 -7.47 18.05
C MET A 75 0.95 -8.67 17.63
N PHE A 76 1.35 -9.43 16.62
CA PHE A 76 0.51 -10.49 16.05
C PHE A 76 0.14 -11.57 17.09
N ASN A 77 1.02 -11.90 18.03
CA ASN A 77 0.74 -12.85 19.10
C ASN A 77 -0.43 -12.43 20.01
N TYR A 78 -0.77 -11.14 20.05
CA TYR A 78 -1.82 -10.57 20.89
C TYR A 78 -3.06 -10.18 20.10
N TRP A 79 -2.91 -9.65 18.90
CA TRP A 79 -4.01 -9.12 18.08
C TRP A 79 -4.45 -10.06 16.97
N GLY A 80 -3.59 -11.01 16.59
CA GLY A 80 -3.83 -11.88 15.45
C GLY A 80 -4.15 -11.05 14.20
N PHE A 81 -5.14 -11.50 13.43
CA PHE A 81 -5.59 -10.82 12.21
C PHE A 81 -6.25 -9.47 12.46
N ASN A 82 -6.78 -9.21 13.64
CA ASN A 82 -7.39 -7.90 13.95
C ASN A 82 -6.39 -6.75 13.79
N GLY A 83 -5.08 -7.01 14.05
CA GLY A 83 -4.02 -6.04 13.81
C GLY A 83 -3.80 -5.68 12.34
N LYS A 84 -4.32 -6.45 11.39
CA LYS A 84 -4.18 -6.22 9.95
C LYS A 84 -5.33 -5.43 9.33
N TYR A 85 -6.48 -5.33 9.99
CA TYR A 85 -7.66 -4.65 9.43
C TYR A 85 -7.38 -3.18 9.09
N LEU A 86 -6.85 -2.44 10.06
CA LEU A 86 -6.62 -1.00 9.89
C LEU A 86 -5.56 -0.68 8.81
N PRO A 87 -4.37 -1.33 8.78
CA PRO A 87 -3.40 -1.10 7.71
C PRO A 87 -3.94 -1.42 6.32
N TRP A 88 -4.70 -2.50 6.16
CA TRP A 88 -5.30 -2.86 4.86
C TRP A 88 -6.35 -1.85 4.43
N THR A 89 -7.20 -1.39 5.36
CA THR A 89 -8.16 -0.30 5.11
C THR A 89 -7.46 0.99 4.67
N LEU A 90 -6.36 1.38 5.35
CA LEU A 90 -5.58 2.56 4.97
C LEU A 90 -4.91 2.39 3.61
N GLY A 91 -4.47 1.17 3.27
CA GLY A 91 -3.98 0.82 1.94
C GLY A 91 -5.02 1.07 0.83
N ILE A 92 -6.27 0.67 1.06
CA ILE A 92 -7.38 0.94 0.12
C ILE A 92 -7.59 2.46 -0.05
N ILE A 93 -7.59 3.21 1.07
CA ILE A 93 -7.82 4.65 1.07
C ILE A 93 -6.67 5.41 0.41
N CYS A 94 -5.42 5.02 0.63
CA CYS A 94 -4.28 5.71 0.03
C CYS A 94 -4.32 5.64 -1.51
N VAL A 95 -4.68 4.50 -2.08
CA VAL A 95 -4.83 4.33 -3.53
C VAL A 95 -5.89 5.26 -4.12
N PHE A 96 -7.00 5.47 -3.42
CA PHE A 96 -8.01 6.44 -3.84
C PHE A 96 -7.42 7.86 -3.96
N PHE A 97 -6.60 8.29 -3.01
CA PHE A 97 -5.96 9.62 -3.11
C PHE A 97 -4.96 9.69 -4.26
N LEU A 98 -4.22 8.62 -4.56
CA LEU A 98 -3.37 8.54 -5.74
C LEU A 98 -4.17 8.73 -7.04
N GLU A 99 -5.27 7.97 -7.18
CA GLU A 99 -6.17 8.10 -8.34
C GLU A 99 -6.74 9.53 -8.45
N ARG A 100 -7.16 10.12 -7.34
CA ARG A 100 -7.67 11.51 -7.31
C ARG A 100 -6.60 12.53 -7.70
N ALA A 101 -5.35 12.31 -7.29
CA ALA A 101 -4.23 13.16 -7.70
C ALA A 101 -4.08 13.13 -9.23
N MET A 102 -3.92 11.95 -9.81
CA MET A 102 -3.70 11.79 -11.24
C MET A 102 -4.91 12.24 -12.07
N LEU A 103 -6.13 11.91 -11.65
CA LEU A 103 -7.37 12.38 -12.32
C LEU A 103 -7.56 13.88 -12.24
N SER A 104 -6.95 14.56 -11.26
CA SER A 104 -7.06 16.03 -11.16
C SER A 104 -6.47 16.76 -12.36
N LEU A 105 -5.48 16.17 -13.03
CA LEU A 105 -4.80 16.70 -14.21
C LEU A 105 -5.58 16.50 -15.52
N LEU A 106 -6.61 15.66 -15.53
CA LEU A 106 -7.44 15.48 -16.73
C LEU A 106 -8.20 16.76 -17.07
N LYS A 107 -8.10 17.18 -18.33
CA LYS A 107 -8.80 18.35 -18.88
C LYS A 107 -10.11 17.99 -19.61
N THR A 108 -10.50 16.73 -19.66
CA THR A 108 -11.63 16.21 -20.43
C THR A 108 -12.91 16.15 -19.60
N LYS A 109 -14.08 16.17 -20.28
CA LYS A 109 -15.39 15.97 -19.64
C LYS A 109 -15.49 14.62 -18.92
N SER A 110 -14.75 13.61 -19.36
CA SER A 110 -14.67 12.29 -18.73
C SER A 110 -14.06 12.31 -17.31
N LYS A 111 -13.37 13.38 -16.91
CA LYS A 111 -12.80 13.53 -15.55
C LYS A 111 -13.83 13.24 -14.46
N VAL A 112 -15.03 13.80 -14.57
CA VAL A 112 -16.09 13.61 -13.56
C VAL A 112 -16.53 12.15 -13.49
N ILE A 113 -16.64 11.47 -14.63
CA ILE A 113 -17.00 10.05 -14.70
C ILE A 113 -15.93 9.22 -14.00
N TRP A 114 -14.65 9.42 -14.34
CA TRP A 114 -13.55 8.70 -13.71
C TRP A 114 -13.47 8.95 -12.20
N GLN A 115 -13.73 10.19 -11.77
CA GLN A 115 -13.77 10.52 -10.34
C GLN A 115 -14.90 9.82 -9.59
N LYS A 116 -16.06 9.62 -10.23
CA LYS A 116 -17.16 8.83 -9.66
C LYS A 116 -16.82 7.35 -9.62
N LEU A 117 -16.20 6.82 -10.68
CA LEU A 117 -15.79 5.41 -10.74
C LEU A 117 -14.74 5.06 -9.68
N THR A 118 -13.73 5.91 -9.46
CA THR A 118 -12.74 5.67 -8.41
C THR A 118 -13.35 5.78 -7.01
N PHE A 119 -14.34 6.66 -6.81
CA PHE A 119 -15.07 6.72 -5.55
C PHE A 119 -15.93 5.46 -5.34
N LEU A 120 -16.65 5.00 -6.36
CA LEU A 120 -17.42 3.75 -6.30
C LEU A 120 -16.49 2.55 -6.01
N LYS A 121 -15.31 2.49 -6.68
CA LYS A 121 -14.29 1.47 -6.42
C LYS A 121 -13.84 1.49 -4.95
N LEU A 122 -13.59 2.68 -4.38
CA LEU A 122 -13.24 2.83 -2.96
C LEU A 122 -14.31 2.22 -2.06
N ILE A 123 -15.57 2.60 -2.26
CA ILE A 123 -16.68 2.09 -1.43
C ILE A 123 -16.80 0.58 -1.57
N LEU A 124 -16.73 0.06 -2.81
CA LEU A 124 -16.79 -1.39 -3.05
C LEU A 124 -15.64 -2.13 -2.35
N ALA A 125 -14.42 -1.63 -2.46
CA ALA A 125 -13.27 -2.24 -1.82
C ALA A 125 -13.38 -2.25 -0.29
N LEU A 126 -13.84 -1.13 0.32
CA LEU A 126 -14.05 -1.05 1.76
C LEU A 126 -15.17 -2.00 2.24
N VAL A 127 -16.27 -2.09 1.50
CA VAL A 127 -17.36 -3.02 1.83
C VAL A 127 -16.89 -4.47 1.72
N LEU A 128 -16.18 -4.82 0.66
CA LEU A 128 -15.64 -6.17 0.48
C LEU A 128 -14.62 -6.52 1.57
N GLU A 129 -13.78 -5.58 1.98
CA GLU A 129 -12.82 -5.76 3.07
C GLU A 129 -13.54 -6.05 4.40
N ILE A 130 -14.59 -5.30 4.72
CA ILE A 130 -15.42 -5.54 5.90
C ILE A 130 -16.07 -6.94 5.83
N VAL A 131 -16.63 -7.31 4.67
CA VAL A 131 -17.24 -8.63 4.48
C VAL A 131 -16.21 -9.75 4.69
N VAL A 132 -15.01 -9.61 4.13
CA VAL A 132 -13.94 -10.59 4.32
C VAL A 132 -13.58 -10.71 5.80
N PHE A 133 -13.38 -9.61 6.49
CA PHE A 133 -12.98 -9.62 7.90
C PHE A 133 -14.01 -10.25 8.84
N TYR A 134 -15.31 -9.99 8.62
CA TYR A 134 -16.36 -10.43 9.54
C TYR A 134 -16.96 -11.78 9.19
N PHE A 135 -16.91 -12.20 7.92
CA PHE A 135 -17.66 -13.38 7.46
C PHE A 135 -16.77 -14.50 6.93
N ILE A 136 -15.48 -14.26 6.72
CA ILE A 136 -14.57 -15.28 6.20
C ILE A 136 -13.58 -15.70 7.30
N ASP A 137 -13.48 -17.01 7.53
CA ASP A 137 -12.47 -17.56 8.42
C ASP A 137 -11.08 -17.53 7.78
N MET A 138 -10.29 -16.54 8.15
CA MET A 138 -8.92 -16.35 7.65
C MET A 138 -7.90 -17.29 8.31
N SER A 139 -8.30 -18.09 9.31
CA SER A 139 -7.38 -19.03 9.96
C SER A 139 -6.87 -20.13 9.02
N LYS A 140 -7.66 -20.46 7.98
CA LYS A 140 -7.33 -21.46 6.96
C LYS A 140 -6.47 -20.94 5.83
N ASP A 141 -6.63 -19.68 5.46
CA ASP A 141 -5.84 -19.01 4.44
C ASP A 141 -5.68 -17.50 4.79
N HIS A 142 -4.55 -17.20 5.35
CA HIS A 142 -4.21 -15.86 5.82
C HIS A 142 -4.16 -14.82 4.68
N SER A 143 -3.94 -15.27 3.44
CA SER A 143 -3.84 -14.39 2.28
C SER A 143 -5.17 -13.81 1.82
N ILE A 144 -6.31 -14.37 2.27
CA ILE A 144 -7.64 -13.95 1.79
C ILE A 144 -7.90 -12.47 2.12
N GLY A 145 -7.60 -12.03 3.35
CA GLY A 145 -7.78 -10.63 3.75
C GLY A 145 -6.92 -9.66 2.93
N LEU A 146 -5.71 -10.06 2.56
CA LEU A 146 -4.84 -9.21 1.74
C LEU A 146 -5.31 -9.06 0.28
N ARG A 147 -6.14 -9.98 -0.23
CA ARG A 147 -6.52 -10.00 -1.67
C ARG A 147 -7.27 -8.72 -2.09
N ILE A 148 -8.18 -8.23 -1.25
CA ILE A 148 -8.95 -7.01 -1.59
C ILE A 148 -8.05 -5.78 -1.70
N PRO A 149 -7.24 -5.41 -0.67
CA PRO A 149 -6.33 -4.29 -0.78
C PRO A 149 -5.28 -4.48 -1.88
N ALA A 150 -4.77 -5.70 -2.11
CA ALA A 150 -3.80 -5.97 -3.16
C ALA A 150 -4.40 -5.75 -4.57
N ILE A 151 -5.58 -6.29 -4.86
CA ILE A 151 -6.27 -6.08 -6.15
C ILE A 151 -6.60 -4.60 -6.34
N ASN A 152 -7.14 -3.93 -5.31
CA ASN A 152 -7.43 -2.50 -5.36
C ASN A 152 -6.18 -1.68 -5.66
N SER A 153 -5.05 -2.02 -5.04
CA SER A 153 -3.77 -1.34 -5.24
C SER A 153 -3.19 -1.59 -6.63
N ALA A 154 -3.22 -2.83 -7.10
CA ALA A 154 -2.75 -3.18 -8.44
C ALA A 154 -3.51 -2.40 -9.52
N ILE A 155 -4.85 -2.40 -9.46
CA ILE A 155 -5.70 -1.64 -10.39
C ILE A 155 -5.38 -0.15 -10.32
N GLY A 156 -5.34 0.42 -9.11
CA GLY A 156 -5.11 1.85 -8.90
C GLY A 156 -3.71 2.30 -9.35
N PHE A 157 -2.66 1.55 -9.05
CA PHE A 157 -1.29 1.87 -9.46
C PHE A 157 -1.12 1.75 -10.97
N VAL A 158 -1.60 0.67 -11.60
CA VAL A 158 -1.52 0.52 -13.05
C VAL A 158 -2.29 1.64 -13.75
N PHE A 159 -3.53 1.90 -13.34
CA PHE A 159 -4.32 2.98 -13.93
C PHE A 159 -3.67 4.36 -13.74
N SER A 160 -3.27 4.69 -12.51
CA SER A 160 -2.76 6.02 -12.18
C SER A 160 -1.34 6.24 -12.67
N LEU A 161 -0.42 5.34 -12.34
CA LEU A 161 1.00 5.57 -12.56
C LEU A 161 1.46 5.11 -13.95
N VAL A 162 0.86 4.05 -14.51
CA VAL A 162 1.23 3.56 -15.85
C VAL A 162 0.37 4.23 -16.92
N VAL A 163 -0.96 4.07 -16.85
CA VAL A 163 -1.84 4.57 -17.93
C VAL A 163 -1.87 6.10 -17.97
N LEU A 164 -2.24 6.75 -16.85
CA LEU A 164 -2.27 8.21 -16.78
C LEU A 164 -0.87 8.81 -16.75
N GLY A 165 0.11 8.15 -16.10
CA GLY A 165 1.51 8.56 -16.12
C GLY A 165 2.07 8.64 -17.53
N ASN A 166 1.86 7.60 -18.37
CA ASN A 166 2.30 7.62 -19.76
C ASN A 166 1.57 8.69 -20.62
N LYS A 167 0.28 8.93 -20.35
CA LYS A 167 -0.45 10.03 -20.99
C LYS A 167 0.19 11.38 -20.62
N TYR A 168 0.40 11.66 -19.34
CA TYR A 168 0.94 12.95 -18.87
C TYR A 168 2.40 13.15 -19.24
N ARG A 169 3.18 12.06 -19.34
CA ARG A 169 4.53 12.10 -19.90
C ARG A 169 4.55 12.75 -21.30
N LYS A 170 3.54 12.46 -22.12
CA LYS A 170 3.44 12.97 -23.49
C LYS A 170 2.81 14.36 -23.57
N GLU A 171 1.89 14.69 -22.65
CA GLU A 171 1.04 15.89 -22.72
C GLU A 171 1.51 17.03 -21.80
N ILE A 172 2.25 16.75 -20.75
CA ILE A 172 2.59 17.70 -19.67
C ILE A 172 4.09 17.80 -19.45
N ASP A 173 4.75 16.69 -19.04
CA ASP A 173 6.15 16.67 -18.66
C ASP A 173 6.71 15.24 -18.78
N GLU A 174 7.85 15.07 -19.45
CA GLU A 174 8.51 13.78 -19.61
C GLU A 174 8.87 13.10 -18.28
N ASN A 175 9.06 13.87 -17.21
CA ASN A 175 9.38 13.35 -15.87
C ASN A 175 8.29 12.46 -15.28
N PHE A 176 7.06 12.45 -15.83
CA PHE A 176 6.05 11.46 -15.46
C PHE A 176 6.49 10.00 -15.74
N ILE A 177 7.55 9.78 -16.52
CA ILE A 177 8.16 8.45 -16.72
C ILE A 177 8.64 7.83 -15.41
N TYR A 178 9.09 8.63 -14.44
CA TYR A 178 9.54 8.14 -13.13
C TYR A 178 8.44 7.46 -12.33
N LEU A 179 7.16 7.80 -12.57
CA LEU A 179 6.02 7.10 -11.95
C LEU A 179 5.92 5.65 -12.47
N ILE A 180 6.20 5.45 -13.76
CA ILE A 180 6.22 4.12 -14.38
C ILE A 180 7.40 3.31 -13.82
N TYR A 181 8.57 3.92 -13.71
CA TYR A 181 9.74 3.26 -13.10
C TYR A 181 9.47 2.89 -11.64
N GLY A 182 8.75 3.73 -10.89
CA GLY A 182 8.32 3.41 -9.52
C GLY A 182 7.48 2.13 -9.47
N VAL A 183 6.54 1.94 -10.41
CA VAL A 183 5.76 0.69 -10.50
C VAL A 183 6.64 -0.50 -10.86
N LEU A 184 7.58 -0.33 -11.80
CA LEU A 184 8.50 -1.41 -12.19
C LEU A 184 9.38 -1.87 -11.01
N LEU A 185 9.76 -0.96 -10.12
CA LEU A 185 10.53 -1.29 -8.91
C LEU A 185 9.72 -2.12 -7.89
N LEU A 186 8.39 -2.15 -7.97
CA LEU A 186 7.56 -3.01 -7.12
C LEU A 186 7.46 -4.46 -7.65
N ILE A 187 7.81 -4.70 -8.94
CA ILE A 187 7.71 -6.04 -9.54
C ILE A 187 8.56 -7.07 -8.78
N PRO A 188 9.84 -6.81 -8.44
CA PRO A 188 10.64 -7.78 -7.70
C PRO A 188 9.98 -8.21 -6.39
N SER A 189 9.48 -7.29 -5.57
CA SER A 189 8.81 -7.64 -4.31
C SER A 189 7.55 -8.47 -4.55
N GLY A 190 6.75 -8.15 -5.56
CA GLY A 190 5.60 -8.95 -5.96
C GLY A 190 5.98 -10.36 -6.41
N LEU A 191 7.11 -10.53 -7.11
CA LEU A 191 7.63 -11.84 -7.50
C LEU A 191 8.12 -12.63 -6.28
N PHE A 192 8.83 -11.99 -5.34
CA PHE A 192 9.26 -12.64 -4.10
C PHE A 192 8.08 -13.24 -3.34
N ILE A 193 7.00 -12.46 -3.16
CA ILE A 193 5.78 -12.93 -2.50
C ILE A 193 5.11 -14.04 -3.30
N SER A 194 4.94 -13.87 -4.63
CA SER A 194 4.21 -14.83 -5.48
C SER A 194 4.91 -16.18 -5.60
N PHE A 195 6.24 -16.19 -5.66
CA PHE A 195 7.04 -17.39 -5.76
C PHE A 195 7.51 -17.92 -4.40
N LYS A 196 7.10 -17.31 -3.30
CA LYS A 196 7.51 -17.67 -1.93
C LYS A 196 9.03 -17.78 -1.82
N ILE A 197 9.74 -16.77 -2.31
CA ILE A 197 11.21 -16.72 -2.29
C ILE A 197 11.62 -16.17 -0.92
N ASN A 198 12.27 -16.99 -0.12
CA ASN A 198 12.83 -16.59 1.18
C ASN A 198 14.35 -16.63 1.08
N ILE A 199 15.01 -15.54 1.39
CA ILE A 199 16.48 -15.41 1.29
C ILE A 199 17.11 -15.58 2.66
N HIS A 200 16.53 -14.99 3.68
CA HIS A 200 17.05 -14.97 5.04
C HIS A 200 15.90 -14.71 6.02
N PRO A 201 15.96 -15.15 7.31
CA PRO A 201 14.90 -14.87 8.29
C PRO A 201 14.54 -13.40 8.47
N TRP A 202 15.48 -12.47 8.20
CA TRP A 202 15.26 -11.02 8.21
C TRP A 202 14.69 -10.46 6.90
N PHE A 203 14.66 -11.25 5.85
CA PHE A 203 14.20 -10.86 4.50
C PHE A 203 13.41 -12.02 3.93
N ASP A 204 12.25 -12.29 4.50
CA ASP A 204 11.36 -13.33 4.03
C ASP A 204 10.22 -12.76 3.16
N LYS A 205 9.37 -13.65 2.65
CA LYS A 205 8.25 -13.27 1.77
C LYS A 205 7.19 -12.38 2.42
N ASN A 206 7.25 -12.18 3.71
CA ASN A 206 6.26 -11.41 4.48
C ASN A 206 6.75 -10.01 4.83
N ASP A 207 8.01 -9.69 4.49
CA ASP A 207 8.65 -8.38 4.75
C ASP A 207 8.42 -7.35 3.58
#